data_0eb7493e855ff53bc2384f3991e86fd1
#
_entry.id   0eb7493e855ff53bc2384f3991e86fd1
#
_cell.length_a   1.000
_cell.length_b   1.000
_cell.length_c   1.000
_cell.angle_alpha   90.00
_cell.angle_beta   90.00
_cell.angle_gamma   90.00
#
_symmetry.space_group_name_H-M   'P 1'
#
loop_
_entity.id
_entity.type
_entity.pdbx_description
1 polymer ?
#
loop_
_entity_poly.entity_id
_entity_poly.type
_entity_poly.pdbx_seq_one_letter_code
_entity_poly.pdbx_strand_id
1 'polypeptide(L)'
;MKTIHTLLSALLLCAATTSQAQHQGHGAPAKAATAATAVAPSTAEFEAGAVRMHSGMAITYTGNADIDFARGMIPHHQGAIDMAQVQLRHGKDPAMRKLATEIIQAQEKEIAFLRDWLAKHDKAQPPKK
;
A
#
# COMPACT_ATOMS: atom_id res chain seq x y z
N MET A 1 36.25 -31.51 -29.76
CA MET A 1 37.16 -30.40 -30.07
C MET A 1 37.01 -29.39 -28.99
N LYS A 2 38.06 -29.27 -28.28
CA LYS A 2 38.51 -28.41 -27.22
C LYS A 2 38.46 -26.94 -27.62
N THR A 3 38.02 -26.05 -26.72
CA THR A 3 38.82 -24.85 -26.38
C THR A 3 38.33 -24.26 -25.05
N ILE A 4 39.24 -24.33 -24.13
CA ILE A 4 39.29 -23.69 -22.81
C ILE A 4 39.72 -22.24 -23.06
N HIS A 5 39.06 -21.23 -22.47
CA HIS A 5 39.66 -19.91 -22.32
C HIS A 5 39.62 -19.48 -20.85
N THR A 6 40.79 -19.30 -20.40
CA THR A 6 41.39 -19.04 -19.11
C THR A 6 41.07 -17.63 -18.59
N LEU A 7 40.76 -17.56 -17.31
CA LEU A 7 41.04 -16.56 -16.27
C LEU A 7 41.79 -15.26 -16.66
N LEU A 8 41.24 -14.13 -16.20
CA LEU A 8 42.09 -13.07 -15.67
C LEU A 8 41.38 -12.35 -14.49
N SER A 9 41.89 -12.64 -13.30
CA SER A 9 41.59 -11.92 -12.05
C SER A 9 42.28 -10.57 -12.07
N ALA A 10 41.56 -9.49 -11.90
CA ALA A 10 42.11 -8.17 -11.59
C ALA A 10 41.62 -7.73 -10.20
N LEU A 11 42.52 -7.86 -9.25
CA LEU A 11 42.43 -7.35 -7.89
C LEU A 11 42.68 -5.84 -7.94
N LEU A 12 41.66 -5.01 -7.68
CA LEU A 12 41.87 -3.57 -7.55
C LEU A 12 41.77 -3.19 -6.07
N LEU A 13 42.94 -2.90 -5.51
CA LEU A 13 43.13 -2.39 -4.15
C LEU A 13 42.85 -0.87 -4.17
N CYS A 14 41.74 -0.40 -3.64
CA CYS A 14 41.52 1.03 -3.45
C CYS A 14 41.76 1.43 -2.01
N ALA A 15 42.82 2.21 -1.83
CA ALA A 15 43.24 2.81 -0.58
C ALA A 15 42.21 3.85 -0.08
N ALA A 16 41.83 3.73 1.19
CA ALA A 16 41.03 4.72 1.88
C ALA A 16 41.88 5.94 2.25
N THR A 17 41.60 7.10 1.67
CA THR A 17 42.10 8.39 2.17
C THR A 17 41.04 9.06 3.02
N THR A 18 41.28 9.06 4.32
CA THR A 18 40.55 9.86 5.28
C THR A 18 40.94 11.33 5.14
N SER A 19 40.07 12.17 4.61
CA SER A 19 40.22 13.62 4.65
C SER A 19 39.37 14.17 5.79
N GLN A 20 40.02 14.53 6.91
CA GLN A 20 39.44 15.33 7.97
C GLN A 20 39.53 16.80 7.57
N ALA A 21 38.42 17.42 7.24
CA ALA A 21 38.30 18.86 7.14
C ALA A 21 37.65 19.39 8.44
N GLN A 22 38.49 19.97 9.30
CA GLN A 22 38.04 20.82 10.40
C GLN A 22 37.59 22.16 9.85
N HIS A 23 36.29 22.46 9.94
CA HIS A 23 35.80 23.82 9.79
C HIS A 23 35.30 24.33 11.14
N GLN A 24 36.12 25.13 11.80
CA GLN A 24 35.67 26.08 12.81
C GLN A 24 35.02 27.28 12.08
N GLY A 25 33.76 27.47 12.31
CA GLY A 25 33.02 28.63 11.85
C GLY A 25 31.96 28.98 12.88
N HIS A 26 32.19 30.06 13.65
CA HIS A 26 31.23 30.66 14.56
C HIS A 26 30.05 31.20 13.75
N GLY A 27 28.92 30.54 13.79
CA GLY A 27 27.64 31.05 13.33
C GLY A 27 26.60 30.75 14.39
N ALA A 28 25.94 31.80 14.89
CA ALA A 28 24.85 31.68 15.84
C ALA A 28 23.78 30.71 15.35
N PRO A 29 23.12 29.92 16.21
CA PRO A 29 22.08 29.00 15.77
C PRO A 29 20.89 29.81 15.29
N ALA A 30 20.77 29.92 13.97
CA ALA A 30 19.49 30.27 13.37
C ALA A 30 18.50 29.19 13.78
N LYS A 31 17.56 29.55 14.62
CA LYS A 31 16.44 28.72 15.04
C LYS A 31 15.62 28.43 13.77
N ALA A 32 15.99 27.36 13.07
CA ALA A 32 15.16 26.81 12.01
C ALA A 32 13.87 26.39 12.67
N ALA A 33 12.87 27.24 12.61
CA ALA A 33 11.50 26.86 12.86
C ALA A 33 11.18 25.80 11.77
N THR A 34 11.24 24.53 12.15
CA THR A 34 10.62 23.47 11.36
C THR A 34 9.13 23.79 11.36
N ALA A 35 8.68 24.56 10.35
CA ALA A 35 7.28 24.62 10.05
C ALA A 35 6.88 23.16 9.76
N ALA A 36 6.12 22.56 10.65
CA ALA A 36 5.46 21.30 10.41
C ALA A 36 4.62 21.53 9.15
N THR A 37 5.07 20.98 8.02
CA THR A 37 4.31 21.02 6.78
C THR A 37 3.00 20.33 7.06
N ALA A 38 1.90 21.09 7.05
CA ALA A 38 0.58 20.55 7.28
C ALA A 38 0.36 19.42 6.26
N VAL A 39 -0.02 18.24 6.76
CA VAL A 39 -0.30 17.06 5.93
C VAL A 39 -1.40 17.44 4.94
N ALA A 40 -1.20 17.15 3.65
CA ALA A 40 -2.20 17.44 2.65
C ALA A 40 -3.52 16.70 2.97
N PRO A 41 -4.68 17.34 2.79
CA PRO A 41 -5.97 16.68 3.09
C PRO A 41 -6.13 15.33 2.41
N SER A 42 -5.69 15.18 1.16
CA SER A 42 -5.71 13.90 0.44
C SER A 42 -4.85 12.82 1.12
N THR A 43 -3.69 13.18 1.67
CA THR A 43 -2.84 12.24 2.40
C THR A 43 -3.55 11.69 3.63
N ALA A 44 -4.12 12.57 4.46
CA ALA A 44 -4.86 12.17 5.64
C ALA A 44 -6.05 11.26 5.31
N GLU A 45 -6.76 11.53 4.22
CA GLU A 45 -7.88 10.70 3.78
C GLU A 45 -7.43 9.34 3.24
N PHE A 46 -6.30 9.26 2.49
CA PHE A 46 -5.72 8.00 2.06
C PHE A 46 -5.28 7.14 3.25
N GLU A 47 -4.59 7.73 4.22
CA GLU A 47 -4.16 7.04 5.44
C GLU A 47 -5.34 6.51 6.24
N ALA A 48 -6.38 7.32 6.43
CA ALA A 48 -7.60 6.89 7.13
C ALA A 48 -8.30 5.75 6.38
N GLY A 49 -8.35 5.77 5.05
CA GLY A 49 -8.88 4.70 4.21
C GLY A 49 -8.08 3.41 4.37
N ALA A 50 -6.74 3.50 4.37
CA ALA A 50 -5.87 2.36 4.58
C ALA A 50 -6.08 1.70 5.95
N VAL A 51 -6.21 2.50 7.02
CA VAL A 51 -6.50 1.99 8.36
C VAL A 51 -7.83 1.24 8.39
N ARG A 52 -8.89 1.79 7.81
CA ARG A 52 -10.20 1.12 7.74
C ARG A 52 -10.13 -0.20 6.98
N MET A 53 -9.45 -0.23 5.83
CA MET A 53 -9.27 -1.43 5.04
C MET A 53 -8.52 -2.51 5.84
N HIS A 54 -7.39 -2.19 6.45
CA HIS A 54 -6.62 -3.14 7.26
C HIS A 54 -7.43 -3.69 8.43
N SER A 55 -8.17 -2.84 9.14
CA SER A 55 -9.05 -3.27 10.23
C SER A 55 -10.16 -4.20 9.73
N GLY A 56 -10.74 -3.91 8.58
CA GLY A 56 -11.78 -4.74 7.97
C GLY A 56 -11.27 -6.10 7.48
N MET A 57 -10.01 -6.16 7.02
CA MET A 57 -9.38 -7.40 6.57
C MET A 57 -8.91 -8.31 7.73
N ALA A 58 -8.94 -7.84 8.96
CA ALA A 58 -8.65 -8.65 10.15
C ALA A 58 -9.83 -9.59 10.48
N ILE A 59 -10.13 -10.51 9.56
CA ILE A 59 -11.22 -11.48 9.70
C ILE A 59 -10.81 -12.70 10.52
N THR A 60 -11.80 -13.36 11.14
CA THR A 60 -11.59 -14.70 11.70
C THR A 60 -11.75 -15.73 10.59
N TYR A 61 -10.70 -16.48 10.31
CA TYR A 61 -10.72 -17.54 9.29
C TYR A 61 -11.52 -18.74 9.77
N THR A 62 -12.37 -19.27 8.88
CA THR A 62 -13.22 -20.43 9.14
C THR A 62 -12.53 -21.75 8.80
N GLY A 63 -11.50 -21.70 7.96
CA GLY A 63 -10.85 -22.85 7.33
C GLY A 63 -11.53 -23.32 6.04
N ASN A 64 -12.58 -22.61 5.60
CA ASN A 64 -13.16 -22.76 4.28
C ASN A 64 -12.65 -21.61 3.39
N ALA A 65 -11.83 -21.96 2.39
CA ALA A 65 -11.15 -20.97 1.56
C ALA A 65 -12.12 -20.06 0.80
N ASP A 66 -13.28 -20.56 0.35
CA ASP A 66 -14.24 -19.78 -0.40
C ASP A 66 -14.93 -18.74 0.50
N ILE A 67 -15.29 -19.14 1.73
CA ILE A 67 -15.90 -18.23 2.71
C ILE A 67 -14.87 -17.19 3.16
N ASP A 68 -13.65 -17.63 3.47
CA ASP A 68 -12.57 -16.76 3.97
C ASP A 68 -12.16 -15.75 2.89
N PHE A 69 -12.09 -16.18 1.63
CA PHE A 69 -11.86 -15.31 0.49
C PHE A 69 -12.97 -14.25 0.36
N ALA A 70 -14.23 -14.67 0.34
CA ALA A 70 -15.35 -13.75 0.18
C ALA A 70 -15.45 -12.73 1.32
N ARG A 71 -15.24 -13.16 2.57
CA ARG A 71 -15.22 -12.29 3.75
C ARG A 71 -14.07 -11.28 3.71
N GLY A 72 -12.87 -11.70 3.28
CA GLY A 72 -11.70 -10.82 3.18
C GLY A 72 -11.78 -9.85 2.01
N MET A 73 -12.34 -10.28 0.87
CA MET A 73 -12.43 -9.44 -0.34
C MET A 73 -13.43 -8.29 -0.20
N ILE A 74 -14.49 -8.42 0.58
CA ILE A 74 -15.45 -7.33 0.81
C ILE A 74 -14.76 -6.07 1.39
N PRO A 75 -14.05 -6.13 2.52
CA PRO A 75 -13.35 -4.96 3.05
C PRO A 75 -12.18 -4.50 2.17
N HIS A 76 -11.52 -5.40 1.44
CA HIS A 76 -10.50 -5.04 0.46
C HIS A 76 -11.08 -4.18 -0.66
N HIS A 77 -12.21 -4.59 -1.24
CA HIS A 77 -12.90 -3.85 -2.29
C HIS A 77 -13.44 -2.52 -1.79
N GLN A 78 -13.96 -2.48 -0.55
CA GLN A 78 -14.37 -1.22 0.06
C GLN A 78 -13.20 -0.25 0.21
N GLY A 79 -12.01 -0.74 0.57
CA GLY A 79 -10.80 0.07 0.61
C GLY A 79 -10.42 0.65 -0.75
N ALA A 80 -10.57 -0.12 -1.83
CA ALA A 80 -10.36 0.37 -3.20
C ALA A 80 -11.36 1.48 -3.58
N ILE A 81 -12.63 1.34 -3.21
CA ILE A 81 -13.66 2.38 -3.39
C ILE A 81 -13.28 3.64 -2.60
N ASP A 82 -12.88 3.51 -1.34
CA ASP A 82 -12.47 4.64 -0.51
C ASP A 82 -11.31 5.41 -1.16
N MET A 83 -10.27 4.72 -1.65
CA MET A 83 -9.15 5.31 -2.37
C MET A 83 -9.59 6.02 -3.65
N ALA A 84 -10.46 5.40 -4.43
CA ALA A 84 -10.99 5.98 -5.66
C ALA A 84 -11.80 7.25 -5.38
N GLN A 85 -12.57 7.28 -4.29
CA GLN A 85 -13.29 8.47 -3.86
C GLN A 85 -12.36 9.62 -3.46
N VAL A 86 -11.23 9.34 -2.76
CA VAL A 86 -10.20 10.35 -2.47
C VAL A 86 -9.62 10.91 -3.77
N GLN A 87 -9.32 10.04 -4.74
CA GLN A 87 -8.86 10.46 -6.07
C GLN A 87 -9.87 11.38 -6.75
N LEU A 88 -11.17 11.11 -6.67
CA LEU A 88 -12.19 11.95 -7.25
C LEU A 88 -12.35 13.29 -6.55
N ARG A 89 -12.11 13.38 -5.23
CA ARG A 89 -12.16 14.64 -4.49
C ARG A 89 -10.95 15.54 -4.74
N HIS A 90 -9.77 14.97 -4.79
CA HIS A 90 -8.51 15.74 -4.76
C HIS A 90 -7.72 15.68 -6.07
N GLY A 91 -7.82 14.59 -6.81
CA GLY A 91 -7.08 14.37 -8.05
C GLY A 91 -7.62 15.22 -9.21
N LYS A 92 -6.71 15.71 -10.04
CA LYS A 92 -7.03 16.58 -11.19
C LYS A 92 -6.81 15.91 -12.55
N ASP A 93 -5.97 14.87 -12.57
CA ASP A 93 -5.66 14.16 -13.83
C ASP A 93 -6.91 13.43 -14.36
N PRO A 94 -7.32 13.69 -15.60
CA PRO A 94 -8.56 13.13 -16.16
C PRO A 94 -8.50 11.61 -16.33
N ALA A 95 -7.33 11.03 -16.63
CA ALA A 95 -7.20 9.59 -16.79
C ALA A 95 -7.33 8.88 -15.42
N MET A 96 -6.72 9.43 -14.37
CA MET A 96 -6.85 8.90 -13.01
C MET A 96 -8.27 9.06 -12.47
N ARG A 97 -8.96 10.15 -12.76
CA ARG A 97 -10.37 10.34 -12.39
C ARG A 97 -11.29 9.35 -13.09
N LYS A 98 -11.05 9.12 -14.39
CA LYS A 98 -11.80 8.11 -15.15
C LYS A 98 -11.60 6.73 -14.53
N LEU A 99 -10.35 6.32 -14.30
CA LEU A 99 -10.03 5.03 -13.67
C LEU A 99 -10.69 4.89 -12.29
N ALA A 100 -10.65 5.93 -11.45
CA ALA A 100 -11.30 5.91 -10.14
C ALA A 100 -12.81 5.67 -10.23
N THR A 101 -13.48 6.28 -11.21
CA THR A 101 -14.91 6.05 -11.45
C THR A 101 -15.18 4.59 -11.86
N GLU A 102 -14.37 4.03 -12.73
CA GLU A 102 -14.48 2.64 -13.19
C GLU A 102 -14.23 1.65 -12.06
N ILE A 103 -13.25 1.93 -11.20
CA ILE A 103 -12.97 1.13 -9.98
C ILE A 103 -14.20 1.10 -9.09
N ILE A 104 -14.80 2.24 -8.76
CA ILE A 104 -15.99 2.27 -7.90
C ILE A 104 -17.09 1.38 -8.46
N GLN A 105 -17.42 1.54 -9.74
CA GLN A 105 -18.48 0.76 -10.39
C GLN A 105 -18.21 -0.75 -10.42
N ALA A 106 -16.97 -1.16 -10.64
CA ALA A 106 -16.57 -2.56 -10.65
C ALA A 106 -16.63 -3.16 -9.23
N GLN A 107 -16.03 -2.48 -8.26
CA GLN A 107 -15.94 -2.97 -6.89
C GLN A 107 -17.31 -3.06 -6.19
N GLU A 108 -18.23 -2.12 -6.46
CA GLU A 108 -19.60 -2.19 -5.94
C GLU A 108 -20.34 -3.44 -6.41
N LYS A 109 -20.19 -3.81 -7.70
CA LYS A 109 -20.79 -5.03 -8.25
C LYS A 109 -20.20 -6.29 -7.63
N GLU A 110 -18.89 -6.32 -7.46
CA GLU A 110 -18.20 -7.47 -6.85
C GLU A 110 -18.55 -7.62 -5.37
N ILE A 111 -18.64 -6.53 -4.62
CA ILE A 111 -19.12 -6.56 -3.23
C ILE A 111 -20.55 -7.11 -3.15
N ALA A 112 -21.43 -6.69 -4.04
CA ALA A 112 -22.81 -7.20 -4.08
C ALA A 112 -22.82 -8.71 -4.34
N PHE A 113 -22.06 -9.17 -5.32
CA PHE A 113 -21.92 -10.59 -5.62
C PHE A 113 -21.38 -11.39 -4.41
N LEU A 114 -20.33 -10.92 -3.77
CA LEU A 114 -19.72 -11.60 -2.61
C LEU A 114 -20.68 -11.68 -1.42
N ARG A 115 -21.44 -10.62 -1.15
CA ARG A 115 -22.47 -10.60 -0.10
C ARG A 115 -23.60 -11.59 -0.39
N ASP A 116 -24.10 -11.61 -1.62
CA ASP A 116 -25.14 -12.54 -2.03
C ASP A 116 -24.67 -13.99 -1.97
N TRP A 117 -23.42 -14.24 -2.35
CA TRP A 117 -22.82 -15.55 -2.26
C TRP A 117 -22.69 -16.02 -0.81
N LEU A 118 -22.13 -15.17 0.08
CA LEU A 118 -22.03 -15.45 1.52
C LEU A 118 -23.39 -15.72 2.14
N ALA A 119 -24.42 -14.96 1.79
CA ALA A 119 -25.77 -15.16 2.32
C ALA A 119 -26.34 -16.56 2.03
N LYS A 120 -25.88 -17.19 0.95
CA LYS A 120 -26.29 -18.53 0.54
C LYS A 120 -25.43 -19.64 1.15
N HIS A 121 -24.14 -19.39 1.35
CA HIS A 121 -23.16 -20.43 1.64
C HIS A 121 -22.62 -20.40 3.08
N ASP A 122 -22.66 -19.24 3.74
CA ASP A 122 -22.08 -19.05 5.09
C ASP A 122 -23.01 -19.53 6.23
N LYS A 123 -24.19 -20.06 5.91
CA LYS A 123 -25.19 -20.56 6.91
C LYS A 123 -24.86 -21.92 7.50
N ALA A 124 -23.78 -22.58 7.04
CA ALA A 124 -23.58 -24.01 7.25
C ALA A 124 -22.44 -24.38 8.19
N GLN A 125 -21.82 -23.46 8.94
CA GLN A 125 -20.83 -23.89 9.94
C GLN A 125 -21.37 -23.71 11.36
N PRO A 126 -21.77 -24.82 12.03
CA PRO A 126 -21.92 -24.80 13.48
C PRO A 126 -20.57 -24.51 14.13
N PRO A 127 -20.52 -23.86 15.31
CA PRO A 127 -19.28 -23.61 16.00
C PRO A 127 -18.54 -24.93 16.23
N LYS A 128 -17.27 -25.00 15.78
CA LYS A 128 -16.40 -26.14 16.12
C LYS A 128 -16.28 -26.19 17.64
N LYS A 129 -16.73 -27.32 18.23
CA LYS A 129 -16.52 -27.63 19.64
C LYS A 129 -15.03 -27.82 19.94
#